data_8df7f98f7d44191d34ec7e31f2a4bd49
#
_entry.id   8df7f98f7d44191d34ec7e31f2a4bd49
#
_cell.length_a   1.000
_cell.length_b   1.000
_cell.length_c   1.000
_cell.angle_alpha   90.00
_cell.angle_beta   90.00
_cell.angle_gamma   90.00
#
_symmetry.space_group_name_H-M   'P 1'
#
loop_
_entity.id
_entity.type
_entity.pdbx_description
1 polymer ?
#
loop_
_entity_poly.entity_id
_entity_poly.type
_entity_poly.pdbx_seq_one_letter_code
_entity_poly.pdbx_strand_id
1 'polypeptide(L)'
;FYLPKNTKSVSGSTIQSDVFDTNNSIKLPMKSFAKITEMLHHTHIDVLKIDIEGSEYEVLEDILTTKISINQLLIEFHDRLFDMQTYKSVEIVKKLNEAGYHIFGCSKSFEEVSFIHASVLKNT
;
A
#
# COMPACT_ATOMS: atom_id res chain seq x y z
N PHE A 1 -7.72 14.31 3.91
CA PHE A 1 -7.65 13.79 2.54
C PHE A 1 -7.69 14.98 1.58
N TYR A 2 -6.64 15.14 0.80
CA TYR A 2 -6.47 16.24 -0.16
C TYR A 2 -7.01 15.84 -1.53
N LEU A 3 -7.72 16.76 -2.16
CA LEU A 3 -8.26 16.57 -3.50
C LEU A 3 -7.21 16.99 -4.57
N PRO A 4 -7.27 16.40 -5.79
CA PRO A 4 -6.34 16.77 -6.86
C PRO A 4 -6.60 18.20 -7.35
N LYS A 5 -5.53 18.92 -7.72
CA LYS A 5 -5.65 20.25 -8.37
C LYS A 5 -6.30 20.15 -9.75
N ASN A 6 -6.05 19.05 -10.45
CA ASN A 6 -6.68 18.80 -11.75
C ASN A 6 -8.10 18.24 -11.54
N THR A 7 -9.10 19.00 -11.89
CA THR A 7 -10.54 18.63 -11.75
C THR A 7 -10.98 17.42 -12.57
N LYS A 8 -10.15 16.96 -13.52
CA LYS A 8 -10.37 15.73 -14.30
C LYS A 8 -9.78 14.50 -13.64
N SER A 9 -8.93 14.67 -12.62
CA SER A 9 -8.37 13.56 -11.84
C SER A 9 -9.39 13.10 -10.80
N VAL A 10 -9.42 11.80 -10.57
CA VAL A 10 -10.30 11.16 -9.57
C VAL A 10 -9.52 10.66 -8.35
N SER A 11 -8.19 10.79 -8.36
CA SER A 11 -7.34 10.40 -7.23
C SER A 11 -7.20 11.53 -6.21
N GLY A 12 -7.06 11.13 -4.96
CA GLY A 12 -6.74 12.03 -3.86
C GLY A 12 -5.84 11.34 -2.87
N SER A 13 -5.21 12.07 -1.94
CA SER A 13 -4.20 11.52 -1.03
C SER A 13 -4.36 12.04 0.39
N THR A 14 -3.83 11.29 1.35
CA THR A 14 -3.57 11.78 2.71
C THR A 14 -2.25 12.54 2.80
N ILE A 15 -1.40 12.40 1.79
CA ILE A 15 -0.08 13.06 1.71
C ILE A 15 -0.24 14.42 1.03
N GLN A 16 0.38 15.42 1.64
CA GLN A 16 0.48 16.76 1.05
C GLN A 16 1.59 16.76 0.00
N SER A 17 1.27 17.13 -1.22
CA SER A 17 2.24 17.27 -2.31
C SER A 17 1.79 18.34 -3.31
N ASP A 18 2.65 18.66 -4.27
CA ASP A 18 2.37 19.68 -5.29
C ASP A 18 1.24 19.31 -6.25
N VAL A 19 0.85 18.05 -6.33
CA VAL A 19 -0.25 17.56 -7.18
C VAL A 19 -1.62 17.67 -6.52
N PHE A 20 -1.67 17.86 -5.19
CA PHE A 20 -2.92 18.00 -4.44
C PHE A 20 -3.15 19.44 -3.99
N ASP A 21 -4.43 19.82 -3.91
CA ASP A 21 -4.82 21.14 -3.44
C ASP A 21 -4.88 21.16 -1.91
N THR A 22 -3.93 21.85 -1.27
CA THR A 22 -3.86 21.98 0.18
C THR A 22 -5.01 22.78 0.78
N ASN A 23 -5.70 23.61 -0.01
CA ASN A 23 -6.87 24.38 0.40
C ASN A 23 -8.18 23.61 0.19
N ASN A 24 -8.14 22.49 -0.51
CA ASN A 24 -9.32 21.68 -0.81
C ASN A 24 -9.16 20.28 -0.22
N SER A 25 -9.54 20.14 1.05
CA SER A 25 -9.40 18.90 1.80
C SER A 25 -10.69 18.51 2.49
N ILE A 26 -10.87 17.20 2.68
CA ILE A 26 -12.01 16.60 3.39
C ILE A 26 -11.47 15.88 4.63
N LYS A 27 -12.11 16.12 5.78
CA LYS A 27 -11.83 15.34 7.00
C LYS A 27 -12.63 14.05 6.97
N LEU A 28 -11.95 12.93 6.97
CA LEU A 28 -12.55 11.60 7.01
C LEU A 28 -11.97 10.80 8.18
N PRO A 29 -12.78 9.95 8.84
CA PRO A 29 -12.27 9.05 9.85
C PRO A 29 -11.34 8.02 9.20
N MET A 30 -10.13 7.86 9.75
CA MET A 30 -9.19 6.82 9.34
C MET A 30 -9.20 5.67 10.33
N LYS A 31 -9.01 4.47 9.81
CA LYS A 31 -8.84 3.25 10.61
C LYS A 31 -7.61 2.51 10.11
N SER A 32 -6.86 1.92 11.04
CA SER A 32 -5.76 1.02 10.67
C SER A 32 -6.29 -0.23 9.97
N PHE A 33 -5.42 -0.90 9.21
CA PHE A 33 -5.75 -2.17 8.58
C PHE A 33 -6.19 -3.21 9.61
N ALA A 34 -5.45 -3.30 10.73
CA ALA A 34 -5.80 -4.19 11.83
C ALA A 34 -7.23 -3.94 12.35
N LYS A 35 -7.63 -2.67 12.49
CA LYS A 35 -8.99 -2.34 12.97
C LYS A 35 -10.07 -2.69 11.95
N ILE A 36 -9.79 -2.49 10.66
CA ILE A 36 -10.72 -2.86 9.59
C ILE A 36 -10.95 -4.38 9.56
N THR A 37 -9.88 -5.17 9.60
CA THR A 37 -9.97 -6.63 9.56
C THR A 37 -10.65 -7.21 10.81
N GLU A 38 -10.42 -6.61 11.99
CA GLU A 38 -11.15 -6.96 13.22
C GLU A 38 -12.66 -6.72 13.07
N MET A 39 -13.05 -5.54 12.57
CA MET A 39 -14.45 -5.17 12.37
C MET A 39 -15.17 -6.07 11.35
N LEU A 40 -14.45 -6.54 10.35
CA LEU A 40 -14.95 -7.44 9.30
C LEU A 40 -14.83 -8.92 9.68
N HIS A 41 -14.25 -9.23 10.83
CA HIS A 41 -13.95 -10.60 11.29
C HIS A 41 -13.09 -11.39 10.28
N HIS A 42 -12.20 -10.71 9.56
CA HIS A 42 -11.29 -11.35 8.62
C HIS A 42 -10.05 -11.87 9.36
N THR A 43 -9.73 -13.14 9.15
CA THR A 43 -8.51 -13.79 9.65
C THR A 43 -7.56 -14.17 8.52
N HIS A 44 -8.05 -14.12 7.28
CA HIS A 44 -7.32 -14.47 6.07
C HIS A 44 -7.80 -13.61 4.90
N ILE A 45 -6.87 -13.29 3.98
CA ILE A 45 -7.14 -12.58 2.74
C ILE A 45 -6.37 -13.28 1.61
N ASP A 46 -7.06 -13.66 0.54
CA ASP A 46 -6.40 -14.29 -0.61
C ASP A 46 -5.60 -13.27 -1.43
N VAL A 47 -6.20 -12.13 -1.72
CA VAL A 47 -5.56 -11.06 -2.49
C VAL A 47 -5.92 -9.71 -1.88
N LEU A 48 -4.91 -8.91 -1.56
CA LEU A 48 -5.07 -7.53 -1.13
C LEU A 48 -4.42 -6.59 -2.16
N LYS A 49 -5.21 -5.74 -2.80
CA LYS A 49 -4.70 -4.63 -3.63
C LYS A 49 -4.57 -3.37 -2.78
N ILE A 50 -3.44 -2.68 -2.92
CA ILE A 50 -3.14 -1.41 -2.25
C ILE A 50 -2.71 -0.41 -3.31
N ASP A 51 -3.47 0.69 -3.42
CA ASP A 51 -3.28 1.79 -4.34
C ASP A 51 -3.94 3.01 -3.67
N ILE A 52 -3.18 3.73 -2.85
CA ILE A 52 -3.69 4.74 -1.91
C ILE A 52 -2.84 6.03 -1.89
N GLU A 53 -2.23 6.32 -3.02
CA GLU A 53 -1.61 7.61 -3.34
C GLU A 53 -0.64 8.11 -2.25
N GLY A 54 0.33 7.25 -1.88
CA GLY A 54 1.46 7.57 -1.00
C GLY A 54 1.35 7.05 0.44
N SER A 55 0.21 6.48 0.85
CA SER A 55 0.05 5.89 2.20
C SER A 55 0.36 4.39 2.25
N GLU A 56 0.83 3.78 1.16
CA GLU A 56 1.11 2.34 1.03
C GLU A 56 2.11 1.89 2.09
N TYR A 57 3.15 2.68 2.33
CA TYR A 57 4.28 2.33 3.21
C TYR A 57 3.83 2.14 4.66
N GLU A 58 3.05 3.08 5.19
CA GLU A 58 2.52 3.02 6.56
C GLU A 58 1.52 1.87 6.72
N VAL A 59 0.66 1.66 5.72
CA VAL A 59 -0.31 0.56 5.73
C VAL A 59 0.40 -0.79 5.65
N LEU A 60 1.45 -0.92 4.85
CA LEU A 60 2.24 -2.17 4.77
C LEU A 60 2.99 -2.45 6.06
N GLU A 61 3.51 -1.43 6.74
CA GLU A 61 4.10 -1.60 8.08
C GLU A 61 3.06 -2.07 9.10
N ASP A 62 1.85 -1.49 9.09
CA ASP A 62 0.75 -1.95 9.96
C ASP A 62 0.37 -3.41 9.64
N ILE A 63 0.24 -3.78 8.36
CA ILE A 63 -0.02 -5.16 7.92
C ILE A 63 1.02 -6.13 8.47
N LEU A 64 2.30 -5.81 8.39
CA LEU A 64 3.39 -6.66 8.86
C LEU A 64 3.37 -6.89 10.38
N THR A 65 2.69 -6.03 11.13
CA THR A 65 2.49 -6.21 12.59
C THR A 65 1.26 -7.06 12.93
N THR A 66 0.35 -7.29 11.97
CA THR A 66 -0.88 -8.04 12.19
C THR A 66 -0.65 -9.56 12.15
N LYS A 67 -1.61 -10.32 12.68
CA LYS A 67 -1.65 -11.79 12.56
C LYS A 67 -2.49 -12.28 11.37
N ILE A 68 -2.93 -11.37 10.52
CA ILE A 68 -3.72 -11.69 9.33
C ILE A 68 -2.81 -12.38 8.33
N SER A 69 -3.21 -13.54 7.84
CA SER A 69 -2.52 -14.17 6.73
C SER A 69 -3.02 -13.58 5.41
N ILE A 70 -2.09 -13.12 4.57
CA ILE A 70 -2.40 -12.59 3.24
C ILE A 70 -1.60 -13.39 2.23
N ASN A 71 -2.28 -14.00 1.25
CA ASN A 71 -1.62 -14.85 0.26
C ASN A 71 -0.87 -14.03 -0.79
N GLN A 72 -1.50 -12.96 -1.27
CA GLN A 72 -0.94 -12.10 -2.32
C GLN A 72 -1.17 -10.62 -2.01
N LEU A 73 -0.15 -9.80 -2.31
CA LEU A 73 -0.22 -8.35 -2.24
C LEU A 73 0.01 -7.78 -3.64
N LEU A 74 -0.89 -6.93 -4.12
CA LEU A 74 -0.76 -6.17 -5.35
C LEU A 74 -0.65 -4.70 -4.99
N ILE A 75 0.54 -4.13 -5.13
CA ILE A 75 0.86 -2.81 -4.59
C ILE A 75 1.22 -1.87 -5.73
N GLU A 76 0.64 -0.67 -5.73
CA GLU A 76 1.13 0.46 -6.52
C GLU A 76 1.90 1.41 -5.59
N PHE A 77 3.23 1.51 -5.80
CA PHE A 77 4.10 2.38 -5.02
C PHE A 77 4.13 3.79 -5.60
N HIS A 78 4.04 4.78 -4.74
CA HIS A 78 3.99 6.20 -5.12
C HIS A 78 5.22 6.96 -4.62
N ASP A 79 6.43 6.40 -4.79
CA ASP A 79 7.68 7.06 -4.41
C ASP A 79 7.80 8.47 -5.02
N ARG A 80 7.21 8.69 -6.21
CA ARG A 80 7.18 9.98 -6.91
C ARG A 80 6.50 11.12 -6.13
N LEU A 81 5.71 10.80 -5.10
CA LEU A 81 5.07 11.79 -4.23
C LEU A 81 5.98 12.29 -3.10
N PHE A 82 7.16 11.69 -2.95
CA PHE A 82 8.17 12.01 -1.94
C PHE A 82 9.44 12.55 -2.57
N ASP A 83 10.41 12.89 -1.73
CA ASP A 83 11.74 13.24 -2.21
C ASP A 83 12.39 12.03 -2.91
N MET A 84 12.74 12.19 -4.18
CA MET A 84 13.34 11.16 -5.03
C MET A 84 14.68 10.61 -4.53
N GLN A 85 15.25 11.17 -3.47
CA GLN A 85 16.48 10.66 -2.85
C GLN A 85 16.22 9.48 -1.92
N THR A 86 14.96 9.25 -1.52
CA THR A 86 14.59 8.17 -0.59
C THR A 86 13.50 7.32 -1.24
N TYR A 87 13.90 6.18 -1.80
CA TYR A 87 12.95 5.19 -2.32
C TYR A 87 12.37 4.37 -1.16
N LYS A 88 11.25 4.82 -0.62
CA LYS A 88 10.53 4.13 0.46
C LYS A 88 10.13 2.72 0.08
N SER A 89 9.83 2.49 -1.21
CA SER A 89 9.52 1.17 -1.75
C SER A 89 10.64 0.16 -1.52
N VAL A 90 11.90 0.56 -1.64
CA VAL A 90 13.06 -0.35 -1.43
C VAL A 90 13.09 -0.88 0.01
N GLU A 91 12.86 -0.02 0.99
CA GLU A 91 12.85 -0.42 2.41
C GLU A 91 11.68 -1.35 2.73
N ILE A 92 10.49 -1.02 2.25
CA ILE A 92 9.30 -1.84 2.54
C ILE A 92 9.33 -3.18 1.80
N VAL A 93 9.86 -3.23 0.57
CA VAL A 93 10.09 -4.49 -0.16
C VAL A 93 11.03 -5.40 0.60
N LYS A 94 12.10 -4.86 1.19
CA LYS A 94 13.01 -5.65 2.05
C LYS A 94 12.27 -6.25 3.24
N LYS A 95 11.47 -5.46 3.96
CA LYS A 95 10.66 -5.94 5.10
C LYS A 95 9.65 -7.01 4.66
N LEU A 96 9.00 -6.83 3.50
CA LEU A 96 8.09 -7.82 2.94
C LEU A 96 8.82 -9.14 2.61
N ASN A 97 10.01 -9.07 2.02
CA ASN A 97 10.82 -10.27 1.76
C ASN A 97 11.23 -10.99 3.05
N GLU A 98 11.63 -10.25 4.08
CA GLU A 98 11.94 -10.81 5.40
C GLU A 98 10.72 -11.48 6.05
N ALA A 99 9.52 -10.97 5.79
CA ALA A 99 8.24 -11.55 6.23
C ALA A 99 7.75 -12.73 5.36
N GLY A 100 8.50 -13.12 4.32
CA GLY A 100 8.20 -14.27 3.47
C GLY A 100 7.40 -13.96 2.20
N TYR A 101 7.24 -12.71 1.84
CA TYR A 101 6.65 -12.31 0.56
C TYR A 101 7.72 -12.23 -0.54
N HIS A 102 7.45 -12.85 -1.68
CA HIS A 102 8.34 -12.87 -2.83
C HIS A 102 7.67 -12.18 -4.02
N ILE A 103 8.42 -11.35 -4.74
CA ILE A 103 7.95 -10.72 -5.97
C ILE A 103 7.74 -11.80 -7.03
N PHE A 104 6.56 -11.82 -7.67
CA PHE A 104 6.27 -12.68 -8.82
C PHE A 104 5.90 -11.91 -10.08
N GLY A 105 5.69 -10.60 -9.99
CA GLY A 105 5.43 -9.73 -11.12
C GLY A 105 5.68 -8.27 -10.78
N CYS A 106 6.06 -7.48 -11.79
CA CYS A 106 6.18 -6.03 -11.66
C CYS A 106 5.99 -5.36 -13.02
N SER A 107 5.56 -4.09 -13.00
CA SER A 107 5.53 -3.25 -14.19
C SER A 107 6.94 -2.82 -14.62
N LYS A 108 7.05 -2.22 -15.81
CA LYS A 108 8.33 -1.69 -16.32
C LYS A 108 8.86 -0.52 -15.49
N SER A 109 7.96 0.25 -14.87
CA SER A 109 8.30 1.37 -13.99
C SER A 109 8.67 0.93 -12.58
N PHE A 110 8.40 -0.34 -12.20
CA PHE A 110 8.45 -0.87 -10.83
C PHE A 110 7.52 -0.15 -9.85
N GLU A 111 6.55 0.60 -10.34
CA GLU A 111 5.51 1.19 -9.49
C GLU A 111 4.50 0.13 -9.07
N GLU A 112 4.00 -0.71 -10.00
CA GLU A 112 3.14 -1.83 -9.66
C GLU A 112 3.97 -3.08 -9.42
N VAL A 113 3.87 -3.63 -8.21
CA VAL A 113 4.59 -4.83 -7.79
C VAL A 113 3.63 -5.83 -7.15
N SER A 114 3.74 -7.08 -7.59
CA SER A 114 2.93 -8.20 -7.12
C SER A 114 3.77 -9.15 -6.28
N PHE A 115 3.28 -9.47 -5.08
CA PHE A 115 3.94 -10.36 -4.14
C PHE A 115 3.07 -11.57 -3.82
N ILE A 116 3.72 -12.71 -3.58
CA ILE A 116 3.11 -13.94 -3.09
C ILE A 116 3.81 -14.39 -1.81
N HIS A 117 3.05 -14.81 -0.81
CA HIS A 117 3.62 -15.34 0.42
C HIS A 117 4.12 -16.78 0.24
N ALA A 118 5.30 -17.09 0.78
CA ALA A 118 5.95 -18.39 0.64
C ALA A 118 5.11 -19.58 1.12
N SER A 119 4.19 -19.38 2.05
CA SER A 119 3.28 -20.45 2.52
C SER A 119 2.36 -20.99 1.42
N VAL A 120 2.01 -20.16 0.44
CA VAL A 120 1.16 -20.56 -0.70
C VAL A 120 1.91 -21.50 -1.63
N LEU A 121 3.21 -21.25 -1.83
CA LEU A 121 4.05 -22.02 -2.74
C LEU A 121 4.39 -23.45 -2.23
N LYS A 122 4.30 -23.67 -0.91
CA LYS A 122 4.59 -24.97 -0.30
C LYS A 122 3.45 -25.99 -0.42
N ASN A 123 2.26 -25.53 -0.81
CA ASN A 123 1.05 -26.36 -0.91
C ASN A 123 0.70 -26.72 -2.37
N THR A 124 1.57 -26.37 -3.29
CA THR A 124 1.51 -26.78 -4.72
C THR A 124 2.62 -27.78 -5.04
#